data_a55585c4a635eef0463e0b6bc5ff4da6
#
_entry.id   a55585c4a635eef0463e0b6bc5ff4da6
#
_cell.length_a   1.000
_cell.length_b   1.000
_cell.length_c   1.000
_cell.angle_alpha   90.00
_cell.angle_beta   90.00
_cell.angle_gamma   90.00
#
_symmetry.space_group_name_H-M   'P 1'
#
loop_
_entity.id
_entity.type
_entity.pdbx_description
1 polymer ?
#
loop_
_entity_poly.entity_id
_entity_poly.type
_entity_poly.pdbx_seq_one_letter_code
_entity_poly.pdbx_strand_id
1 'polypeptide(L)'
;FLATWQAWQNSSDRRQHLNYISVEGFPLSPEQLKASLRRWPELKPFANELFEKYPKHQPGYHRRFFANGQITLSLLFGPVLPVLKSLDANVDAWFLDGFAPDRNPDMWHPDVFQEIARLCQPAARLATFTVSGQVRRDLEAAGFTLEKRSGWDSKREVLSGRFNGPASESRSEPWYRTPKPSASLSKTVAVIGSGLAGAFAAHAFRRRGCAVTVIDRNPDIAAEASA
;
A
#
# COMPACT_ATOMS: atom_id res chain seq x y z
N PHE A 1 2.49 4.90 7.08
CA PHE A 1 2.92 3.51 6.91
C PHE A 1 3.49 2.89 8.19
N LEU A 2 4.55 3.45 8.80
CA LEU A 2 5.21 2.81 9.95
C LEU A 2 4.27 2.62 11.16
N ALA A 3 3.45 3.61 11.48
CA ALA A 3 2.44 3.49 12.54
C ALA A 3 1.40 2.40 12.23
N THR A 4 0.99 2.29 10.95
CA THR A 4 0.07 1.22 10.52
C THR A 4 0.74 -0.15 10.64
N TRP A 5 2.01 -0.26 10.27
CA TRP A 5 2.78 -1.49 10.45
C TRP A 5 2.86 -1.89 11.92
N GLN A 6 3.23 -0.96 12.81
CA GLN A 6 3.29 -1.20 14.24
C GLN A 6 1.92 -1.65 14.80
N ALA A 7 0.84 -0.94 14.44
CA ALA A 7 -0.52 -1.29 14.86
C ALA A 7 -0.94 -2.67 14.36
N TRP A 8 -0.64 -3.00 13.08
CA TRP A 8 -0.91 -4.30 12.50
C TRP A 8 -0.13 -5.42 13.21
N GLN A 9 1.13 -5.18 13.53
CA GLN A 9 1.97 -6.17 14.22
C GLN A 9 1.48 -6.47 15.64
N ASN A 10 0.96 -5.45 16.31
CA ASN A 10 0.46 -5.55 17.69
C ASN A 10 -1.00 -6.03 17.79
N SER A 11 -1.71 -6.14 16.66
CA SER A 11 -3.10 -6.59 16.64
C SER A 11 -3.20 -8.09 16.87
N SER A 12 -4.07 -8.50 17.79
CA SER A 12 -4.42 -9.91 18.02
C SER A 12 -5.23 -10.51 16.87
N ASP A 13 -5.98 -9.67 16.13
CA ASP A 13 -6.82 -10.06 14.99
C ASP A 13 -6.17 -9.61 13.65
N ARG A 14 -4.84 -9.66 13.60
CA ARG A 14 -4.13 -9.27 12.38
C ARG A 14 -4.38 -10.26 11.25
N ARG A 15 -4.67 -9.73 10.08
CA ARG A 15 -4.69 -10.52 8.87
C ARG A 15 -3.28 -11.01 8.53
N GLN A 16 -3.18 -12.12 7.80
CA GLN A 16 -1.89 -12.73 7.45
C GLN A 16 -1.00 -11.82 6.61
N HIS A 17 -1.58 -10.87 5.90
CA HIS A 17 -0.85 -9.96 5.03
C HIS A 17 -1.40 -8.54 5.09
N LEU A 18 -0.49 -7.57 5.16
CA LEU A 18 -0.80 -6.14 5.04
C LEU A 18 -0.32 -5.62 3.68
N ASN A 19 -1.25 -5.16 2.85
CA ASN A 19 -0.93 -4.40 1.65
C ASN A 19 -1.11 -2.91 1.94
N TYR A 20 -0.06 -2.14 1.81
CA TYR A 20 -0.09 -0.69 1.98
C TYR A 20 0.29 -0.01 0.67
N ILE A 21 -0.58 0.86 0.16
CA ILE A 21 -0.35 1.65 -1.04
C ILE A 21 -0.21 3.11 -0.60
N SER A 22 0.88 3.75 -0.96
CA SER A 22 1.11 5.18 -0.72
C SER A 22 1.27 5.89 -2.05
N VAL A 23 0.45 6.89 -2.29
CA VAL A 23 0.59 7.79 -3.44
C VAL A 23 1.25 9.06 -2.95
N GLU A 24 2.31 9.50 -3.60
CA GLU A 24 3.12 10.63 -3.16
C GLU A 24 3.55 11.49 -4.35
N GLY A 25 3.04 12.72 -4.38
CA GLY A 25 3.39 13.70 -5.42
C GLY A 25 4.75 14.36 -5.18
N PHE A 26 5.19 14.43 -3.92
CA PHE A 26 6.42 15.10 -3.49
C PHE A 26 7.25 14.19 -2.57
N PRO A 27 7.76 13.06 -3.09
CA PRO A 27 8.46 12.08 -2.26
C PRO A 27 9.69 12.70 -1.59
N LEU A 28 9.87 12.39 -0.31
CA LEU A 28 11.03 12.81 0.44
C LEU A 28 12.29 12.12 -0.07
N SER A 29 13.43 12.81 -0.04
CA SER A 29 14.72 12.13 -0.20
C SER A 29 14.98 11.18 0.98
N PRO A 30 15.86 10.18 0.84
CA PRO A 30 16.23 9.30 1.94
C PRO A 30 16.71 10.08 3.18
N GLU A 31 17.44 11.18 3.00
CA GLU A 31 17.96 12.04 4.07
C GLU A 31 16.82 12.79 4.77
N GLN A 32 15.89 13.35 3.99
CA GLN A 32 14.72 14.05 4.52
C GLN A 32 13.82 13.08 5.29
N LEU A 33 13.61 11.86 4.76
CA LEU A 33 12.85 10.82 5.44
C LEU A 33 13.49 10.44 6.77
N LYS A 34 14.80 10.22 6.81
CA LYS A 34 15.55 9.98 8.05
C LYS A 34 15.42 11.11 9.06
N ALA A 35 15.50 12.35 8.59
CA ALA A 35 15.37 13.52 9.46
C ALA A 35 13.96 13.63 10.06
N SER A 36 12.91 13.41 9.26
CA SER A 36 11.51 13.47 9.72
C SER A 36 11.18 12.42 10.78
N LEU A 37 11.72 11.20 10.63
CA LEU A 37 11.44 10.07 11.54
C LEU A 37 12.22 10.12 12.86
N ARG A 38 13.19 11.02 13.02
CA ARG A 38 13.89 11.23 14.32
C ARG A 38 12.96 11.63 15.46
N ARG A 39 11.80 12.21 15.14
CA ARG A 39 10.79 12.63 16.14
C ARG A 39 10.03 11.46 16.75
N TRP A 40 10.17 10.26 16.19
CA TRP A 40 9.38 9.07 16.56
C TRP A 40 10.32 7.90 16.90
N PRO A 41 11.01 7.95 18.05
CA PRO A 41 11.99 6.95 18.43
C PRO A 41 11.38 5.54 18.57
N GLU A 42 10.10 5.45 18.91
CA GLU A 42 9.34 4.20 19.02
C GLU A 42 9.16 3.50 17.68
N LEU A 43 9.23 4.22 16.56
CA LEU A 43 9.15 3.67 15.20
C LEU A 43 10.51 3.27 14.63
N LYS A 44 11.61 3.50 15.37
CA LYS A 44 12.98 3.28 14.90
C LYS A 44 13.24 1.87 14.34
N PRO A 45 12.76 0.77 14.95
CA PRO A 45 12.97 -0.57 14.39
C PRO A 45 12.41 -0.73 12.97
N PHE A 46 11.20 -0.21 12.74
CA PHE A 46 10.52 -0.25 11.44
C PHE A 46 11.16 0.74 10.45
N ALA A 47 11.56 1.92 10.95
CA ALA A 47 12.20 2.95 10.13
C ALA A 47 13.53 2.48 9.54
N ASN A 48 14.34 1.73 10.29
CA ASN A 48 15.60 1.20 9.81
C ASN A 48 15.39 0.26 8.62
N GLU A 49 14.42 -0.65 8.70
CA GLU A 49 14.11 -1.55 7.59
C GLU A 49 13.54 -0.80 6.37
N LEU A 50 12.76 0.27 6.61
CA LEU A 50 12.29 1.13 5.53
C LEU A 50 13.45 1.84 4.83
N PHE A 51 14.41 2.39 5.57
CA PHE A 51 15.56 3.13 4.99
C PHE A 51 16.40 2.26 4.07
N GLU A 52 16.63 0.99 4.42
CA GLU A 52 17.37 0.04 3.61
C GLU A 52 16.71 -0.23 2.25
N LYS A 53 15.38 -0.12 2.20
CA LYS A 53 14.56 -0.48 1.04
C LYS A 53 13.91 0.71 0.36
N TYR A 54 14.08 1.92 0.91
CA TYR A 54 13.45 3.12 0.34
C TYR A 54 14.03 3.42 -1.05
N PRO A 55 13.18 3.64 -2.07
CA PRO A 55 13.66 3.89 -3.42
C PRO A 55 14.40 5.22 -3.52
N LYS A 56 15.36 5.29 -4.43
CA LYS A 56 15.87 6.58 -4.88
C LYS A 56 14.73 7.38 -5.52
N HIS A 57 14.86 8.70 -5.51
CA HIS A 57 13.85 9.65 -5.99
C HIS A 57 13.64 9.49 -7.51
N GLN A 58 12.85 8.51 -7.92
CA GLN A 58 12.49 8.24 -9.31
C GLN A 58 10.97 8.12 -9.39
N PRO A 59 10.31 8.79 -10.35
CA PRO A 59 8.88 8.60 -10.60
C PRO A 59 8.53 7.14 -10.86
N GLY A 60 7.29 6.75 -10.58
CA GLY A 60 6.78 5.43 -10.90
C GLY A 60 6.45 4.56 -9.71
N TYR A 61 6.45 3.27 -9.94
CA TYR A 61 5.91 2.25 -9.07
C TYR A 61 7.02 1.49 -8.35
N HIS A 62 7.08 1.58 -7.01
CA HIS A 62 8.11 0.93 -6.21
C HIS A 62 7.49 -0.02 -5.19
N ARG A 63 7.60 -1.32 -5.40
CA ARG A 63 7.12 -2.33 -4.46
C ARG A 63 8.24 -2.84 -3.56
N ARG A 64 7.97 -2.88 -2.26
CA ARG A 64 8.89 -3.34 -1.22
C ARG A 64 8.19 -4.33 -0.29
N PHE A 65 8.96 -5.27 0.25
CA PHE A 65 8.45 -6.31 1.14
C PHE A 65 9.14 -6.21 2.50
N PHE A 66 8.35 -6.34 3.55
CA PHE A 66 8.78 -6.24 4.95
C PHE A 66 8.24 -7.41 5.75
N ALA A 67 8.71 -7.58 7.00
CA ALA A 67 8.25 -8.61 7.92
C ALA A 67 8.19 -10.01 7.26
N ASN A 68 9.30 -10.43 6.66
CA ASN A 68 9.40 -11.72 5.95
C ASN A 68 8.32 -11.92 4.86
N GLY A 69 7.96 -10.85 4.16
CA GLY A 69 6.97 -10.89 3.08
C GLY A 69 5.51 -10.73 3.53
N GLN A 70 5.25 -10.61 4.83
CA GLN A 70 3.89 -10.40 5.35
C GLN A 70 3.36 -8.98 5.08
N ILE A 71 4.24 -8.04 4.76
CA ILE A 71 3.87 -6.66 4.43
C ILE A 71 4.38 -6.32 3.03
N THR A 72 3.48 -5.84 2.20
CA THR A 72 3.80 -5.24 0.90
C THR A 72 3.55 -3.74 0.97
N LEU A 73 4.58 -2.94 0.77
CA LEU A 73 4.49 -1.51 0.57
C LEU A 73 4.65 -1.19 -0.91
N SER A 74 3.64 -0.55 -1.49
CA SER A 74 3.69 0.00 -2.85
C SER A 74 3.75 1.52 -2.75
N LEU A 75 4.90 2.11 -3.09
CA LEU A 75 5.09 3.56 -3.19
C LEU A 75 4.90 3.98 -4.65
N LEU A 76 3.96 4.85 -4.89
CA LEU A 76 3.61 5.36 -6.21
C LEU A 76 3.95 6.85 -6.26
N PHE A 77 5.07 7.17 -6.89
CA PHE A 77 5.55 8.54 -7.00
C PHE A 77 4.99 9.21 -8.26
N GLY A 78 4.06 10.14 -8.07
CA GLY A 78 3.39 10.85 -9.15
C GLY A 78 2.14 11.60 -8.69
N PRO A 79 1.51 12.34 -9.61
CA PRO A 79 0.27 13.07 -9.34
C PRO A 79 -0.86 12.13 -8.93
N VAL A 80 -1.65 12.52 -7.93
CA VAL A 80 -2.64 11.63 -7.28
C VAL A 80 -3.68 11.09 -8.27
N LEU A 81 -4.33 11.94 -9.06
CA LEU A 81 -5.44 11.52 -9.92
C LEU A 81 -5.01 10.57 -11.05
N PRO A 82 -3.95 10.84 -11.84
CA PRO A 82 -3.44 9.87 -12.81
C PRO A 82 -3.01 8.54 -12.18
N VAL A 83 -2.38 8.59 -11.01
CA VAL A 83 -1.96 7.37 -10.28
C VAL A 83 -3.18 6.56 -9.86
N LEU A 84 -4.18 7.17 -9.23
CA LEU A 84 -5.40 6.45 -8.81
C LEU A 84 -6.14 5.86 -10.02
N LYS A 85 -6.25 6.59 -11.14
CA LYS A 85 -6.85 6.08 -12.39
C LYS A 85 -6.14 4.85 -12.95
N SER A 86 -4.84 4.71 -12.71
CA SER A 86 -4.05 3.55 -13.16
C SER A 86 -4.14 2.34 -12.22
N LEU A 87 -4.70 2.51 -11.00
CA LEU A 87 -4.81 1.44 -10.03
C LEU A 87 -6.03 0.56 -10.28
N ASP A 88 -5.82 -0.74 -10.06
CA ASP A 88 -6.87 -1.71 -9.82
C ASP A 88 -6.62 -2.34 -8.43
N ALA A 89 -7.45 -1.97 -7.46
CA ALA A 89 -7.31 -2.38 -6.07
C ALA A 89 -8.67 -2.39 -5.37
N ASN A 90 -8.74 -3.12 -4.27
CA ASN A 90 -9.87 -3.14 -3.36
C ASN A 90 -9.37 -2.71 -1.97
N VAL A 91 -9.65 -1.47 -1.60
CA VAL A 91 -9.07 -0.81 -0.43
C VAL A 91 -10.03 -0.85 0.77
N ASP A 92 -9.53 -1.34 1.90
CA ASP A 92 -10.31 -1.44 3.16
C ASP A 92 -10.24 -0.15 3.98
N ALA A 93 -9.13 0.61 3.87
CA ALA A 93 -8.92 1.82 4.66
C ALA A 93 -8.13 2.89 3.90
N TRP A 94 -8.60 4.12 3.99
CA TRP A 94 -8.02 5.31 3.38
C TRP A 94 -7.52 6.27 4.44
N PHE A 95 -6.28 6.71 4.28
CA PHE A 95 -5.69 7.83 5.01
C PHE A 95 -5.47 8.99 4.03
N LEU A 96 -6.30 10.02 4.10
CA LEU A 96 -6.14 11.21 3.27
C LEU A 96 -5.29 12.23 4.05
N ASP A 97 -3.97 12.10 3.86
CA ASP A 97 -2.95 12.89 4.54
C ASP A 97 -2.12 13.66 3.51
N GLY A 98 -2.71 14.71 2.99
CA GLY A 98 -2.06 15.65 2.07
C GLY A 98 -1.87 17.02 2.72
N PHE A 99 -1.25 17.96 2.01
CA PHE A 99 -1.25 19.37 2.44
C PHE A 99 -2.68 19.90 2.50
N ALA A 100 -2.87 21.00 3.24
CA ALA A 100 -4.18 21.66 3.35
C ALA A 100 -4.80 21.95 1.97
N PRO A 101 -6.13 21.91 1.82
CA PRO A 101 -6.79 22.06 0.52
C PRO A 101 -6.43 23.32 -0.26
N ASP A 102 -6.13 24.42 0.44
CA ASP A 102 -5.67 25.69 -0.14
C ASP A 102 -4.22 25.62 -0.67
N ARG A 103 -3.40 24.69 -0.17
CA ARG A 103 -2.01 24.50 -0.58
C ARG A 103 -1.79 23.39 -1.59
N ASN A 104 -2.72 22.45 -1.68
CA ASN A 104 -2.66 21.32 -2.60
C ASN A 104 -4.05 20.97 -3.12
N PRO A 105 -4.67 21.85 -3.92
CA PRO A 105 -6.03 21.66 -4.40
C PRO A 105 -6.20 20.39 -5.24
N ASP A 106 -5.17 19.96 -5.95
CA ASP A 106 -5.22 18.76 -6.80
C ASP A 106 -5.53 17.48 -6.01
N MET A 107 -5.03 17.38 -4.77
CA MET A 107 -5.29 16.25 -3.89
C MET A 107 -6.77 16.17 -3.45
N TRP A 108 -7.43 17.32 -3.39
CA TRP A 108 -8.79 17.49 -2.84
C TRP A 108 -9.85 17.75 -3.93
N HIS A 109 -9.49 17.48 -5.18
CA HIS A 109 -10.41 17.61 -6.31
C HIS A 109 -11.50 16.52 -6.24
N PRO A 110 -12.77 16.80 -6.60
CA PRO A 110 -13.85 15.82 -6.58
C PRO A 110 -13.55 14.53 -7.34
N ASP A 111 -12.84 14.61 -8.49
CA ASP A 111 -12.45 13.45 -9.27
C ASP A 111 -11.55 12.47 -8.50
N VAL A 112 -10.72 12.98 -7.58
CA VAL A 112 -9.89 12.14 -6.70
C VAL A 112 -10.78 11.31 -5.79
N PHE A 113 -11.84 11.91 -5.24
CA PHE A 113 -12.78 11.19 -4.37
C PHE A 113 -13.64 10.16 -5.13
N GLN A 114 -13.95 10.42 -6.39
CA GLN A 114 -14.60 9.43 -7.26
C GLN A 114 -13.68 8.21 -7.50
N GLU A 115 -12.39 8.45 -7.75
CA GLU A 115 -11.42 7.36 -7.90
C GLU A 115 -11.18 6.61 -6.58
N ILE A 116 -11.17 7.30 -5.44
CA ILE A 116 -11.14 6.67 -4.11
C ILE A 116 -12.37 5.78 -3.93
N ALA A 117 -13.57 6.29 -4.22
CA ALA A 117 -14.81 5.51 -4.13
C ALA A 117 -14.77 4.27 -5.04
N ARG A 118 -14.28 4.42 -6.27
CA ARG A 118 -14.10 3.30 -7.21
C ARG A 118 -13.19 2.20 -6.65
N LEU A 119 -12.20 2.56 -5.87
CA LEU A 119 -11.23 1.61 -5.30
C LEU A 119 -11.66 1.06 -3.94
N CYS A 120 -12.77 1.51 -3.36
CA CYS A 120 -13.23 1.08 -2.06
C CYS A 120 -13.80 -0.34 -2.06
N GLN A 121 -13.44 -1.12 -1.05
CA GLN A 121 -14.26 -2.24 -0.61
C GLN A 121 -15.58 -1.74 0.01
N PRO A 122 -16.65 -2.55 -0.03
CA PRO A 122 -17.83 -2.26 0.78
C PRO A 122 -17.47 -2.01 2.24
N ALA A 123 -18.00 -0.94 2.80
CA ALA A 123 -17.72 -0.52 4.17
C ALA A 123 -16.26 -0.10 4.46
N ALA A 124 -15.48 0.22 3.44
CA ALA A 124 -14.14 0.80 3.59
C ALA A 124 -14.17 2.01 4.52
N ARG A 125 -13.13 2.16 5.34
CA ARG A 125 -12.99 3.26 6.28
C ARG A 125 -12.14 4.37 5.70
N LEU A 126 -12.40 5.60 6.15
CA LEU A 126 -11.64 6.77 5.76
C LEU A 126 -11.31 7.61 6.99
N ALA A 127 -10.10 8.17 7.01
CA ALA A 127 -9.70 9.17 7.98
C ALA A 127 -8.93 10.31 7.30
N THR A 128 -9.20 11.54 7.73
CA THR A 128 -8.47 12.73 7.29
C THR A 128 -8.41 13.78 8.40
N PHE A 129 -7.32 14.53 8.40
CA PHE A 129 -7.11 15.62 9.34
C PHE A 129 -7.94 16.88 9.01
N THR A 130 -8.36 17.03 7.76
CA THR A 130 -9.11 18.23 7.34
C THR A 130 -10.59 18.11 7.69
N VAL A 131 -11.14 19.20 8.19
CA VAL A 131 -12.58 19.36 8.46
C VAL A 131 -13.24 20.35 7.50
N SER A 132 -12.56 20.65 6.38
CA SER A 132 -13.07 21.56 5.34
C SER A 132 -14.48 21.16 4.90
N GLY A 133 -15.40 22.11 4.90
CA GLY A 133 -16.78 21.86 4.49
C GLY A 133 -16.90 21.43 3.03
N GLN A 134 -16.00 21.90 2.15
CA GLN A 134 -15.99 21.47 0.76
C GLN A 134 -15.56 20.02 0.63
N VAL A 135 -14.42 19.64 1.23
CA VAL A 135 -13.93 18.26 1.24
C VAL A 135 -14.97 17.30 1.81
N ARG A 136 -15.67 17.71 2.87
CA ARG A 136 -16.75 16.91 3.44
C ARG A 136 -17.88 16.67 2.43
N ARG A 137 -18.38 17.72 1.79
CA ARG A 137 -19.46 17.59 0.79
C ARG A 137 -19.06 16.71 -0.39
N ASP A 138 -17.82 16.85 -0.87
CA ASP A 138 -17.33 16.10 -2.02
C ASP A 138 -17.14 14.61 -1.68
N LEU A 139 -16.67 14.29 -0.48
CA LEU A 139 -16.62 12.92 0.02
C LEU A 139 -18.01 12.31 0.23
N GLU A 140 -18.96 13.08 0.78
CA GLU A 140 -20.36 12.65 0.92
C GLU A 140 -20.98 12.36 -0.47
N ALA A 141 -20.72 13.22 -1.46
CA ALA A 141 -21.16 13.03 -2.85
C ALA A 141 -20.50 11.79 -3.50
N ALA A 142 -19.30 11.41 -3.07
CA ALA A 142 -18.62 10.20 -3.52
C ALA A 142 -19.10 8.91 -2.80
N GLY A 143 -20.07 9.01 -1.88
CA GLY A 143 -20.68 7.85 -1.23
C GLY A 143 -20.16 7.54 0.17
N PHE A 144 -19.47 8.46 0.82
CA PHE A 144 -19.04 8.29 2.21
C PHE A 144 -20.04 8.91 3.20
N THR A 145 -20.29 8.22 4.31
CA THR A 145 -20.89 8.83 5.49
C THR A 145 -19.77 9.27 6.42
N LEU A 146 -19.78 10.54 6.81
CA LEU A 146 -18.71 11.18 7.57
C LEU A 146 -19.17 11.62 8.95
N GLU A 147 -18.26 11.50 9.91
CA GLU A 147 -18.43 12.00 11.27
C GLU A 147 -17.19 12.80 11.69
N LYS A 148 -17.43 13.85 12.47
CA LYS A 148 -16.36 14.56 13.16
C LYS A 148 -16.00 13.82 14.43
N ARG A 149 -14.70 13.67 14.67
CA ARG A 149 -14.16 13.09 15.90
C ARG A 149 -13.18 14.04 16.55
N SER A 150 -12.98 13.88 17.84
CA SER A 150 -11.92 14.59 18.55
C SER A 150 -10.58 14.30 17.89
N GLY A 151 -9.83 15.34 17.58
CA GLY A 151 -8.48 15.24 17.03
C GLY A 151 -7.44 14.97 18.10
N TRP A 152 -6.19 14.98 17.69
CA TRP A 152 -5.03 14.81 18.55
C TRP A 152 -4.13 16.03 18.48
N ASP A 153 -3.37 16.26 19.55
CA ASP A 153 -2.41 17.36 19.66
C ASP A 153 -3.04 18.72 19.34
N SER A 154 -2.56 19.42 18.36
CA SER A 154 -3.02 20.75 17.94
C SER A 154 -4.34 20.74 17.15
N LYS A 155 -4.84 19.57 16.74
CA LYS A 155 -6.08 19.44 15.96
C LYS A 155 -7.27 19.18 16.87
N ARG A 156 -8.25 20.12 16.87
CA ARG A 156 -9.48 19.97 17.66
C ARG A 156 -10.38 18.87 17.10
N GLU A 157 -10.49 18.78 15.79
CA GLU A 157 -11.38 17.85 15.10
C GLU A 157 -10.68 17.22 13.91
N VAL A 158 -11.07 15.99 13.59
CA VAL A 158 -10.71 15.24 12.39
C VAL A 158 -11.98 14.64 11.79
N LEU A 159 -11.97 14.32 10.49
CA LEU A 159 -13.04 13.56 9.87
C LEU A 159 -12.68 12.08 9.82
N SER A 160 -13.64 11.25 10.19
CA SER A 160 -13.62 9.83 9.85
C SER A 160 -14.86 9.46 9.06
N GLY A 161 -14.77 8.43 8.25
CA GLY A 161 -15.88 8.04 7.39
C GLY A 161 -15.92 6.57 7.06
N ARG A 162 -17.05 6.18 6.50
CA ARG A 162 -17.31 4.85 5.98
C ARG A 162 -17.94 4.95 4.61
N PHE A 163 -17.45 4.14 3.68
CA PHE A 163 -18.01 4.04 2.35
C PHE A 163 -19.29 3.20 2.35
N ASN A 164 -20.38 3.78 1.84
CA ASN A 164 -21.70 3.13 1.73
C ASN A 164 -22.15 3.01 0.26
N GLY A 165 -21.28 3.39 -0.68
CA GLY A 165 -21.56 3.21 -2.10
C GLY A 165 -21.55 1.74 -2.51
N PRO A 166 -21.99 1.43 -3.74
CA PRO A 166 -21.93 0.09 -4.29
C PRO A 166 -20.48 -0.40 -4.38
N ALA A 167 -20.30 -1.72 -4.30
CA ALA A 167 -19.00 -2.31 -4.61
C ALA A 167 -18.60 -1.90 -6.04
N SER A 168 -17.34 -1.48 -6.20
CA SER A 168 -16.82 -1.18 -7.53
C SER A 168 -16.91 -2.42 -8.41
N GLU A 169 -17.43 -2.27 -9.60
CA GLU A 169 -17.25 -3.25 -10.64
C GLU A 169 -15.77 -3.29 -11.02
N SER A 170 -15.15 -4.45 -10.84
CA SER A 170 -13.78 -4.71 -11.32
C SER A 170 -13.69 -4.30 -12.79
N ARG A 171 -12.64 -3.57 -13.18
CA ARG A 171 -12.37 -3.29 -14.60
C ARG A 171 -12.46 -4.59 -15.38
N SER A 172 -13.32 -4.63 -16.40
CA SER A 172 -13.67 -5.85 -17.12
C SER A 172 -12.55 -6.42 -18.00
N GLU A 173 -11.49 -5.65 -18.19
CA GLU A 173 -10.37 -5.98 -19.08
C GLU A 173 -9.57 -7.19 -18.52
N PRO A 174 -9.54 -8.33 -19.24
CA PRO A 174 -8.96 -9.58 -18.71
C PRO A 174 -7.51 -9.48 -18.27
N TRP A 175 -6.70 -8.63 -18.92
CA TRP A 175 -5.28 -8.45 -18.64
C TRP A 175 -4.99 -7.64 -17.37
N TYR A 176 -5.98 -6.91 -16.82
CA TYR A 176 -5.87 -6.24 -15.54
C TYR A 176 -6.35 -7.09 -14.36
N ARG A 177 -6.99 -8.23 -14.63
CA ARG A 177 -7.50 -9.10 -13.57
C ARG A 177 -6.33 -9.79 -12.88
N THR A 178 -6.03 -9.37 -11.67
CA THR A 178 -5.23 -10.20 -10.77
C THR A 178 -6.05 -11.44 -10.42
N PRO A 179 -5.56 -12.66 -10.67
CA PRO A 179 -6.26 -13.87 -10.25
C PRO A 179 -6.58 -13.76 -8.76
N LYS A 180 -7.82 -14.07 -8.38
CA LYS A 180 -8.18 -14.11 -6.96
C LYS A 180 -7.24 -15.08 -6.26
N PRO A 181 -6.57 -14.67 -5.16
CA PRO A 181 -5.72 -15.59 -4.42
C PRO A 181 -6.56 -16.81 -4.04
N SER A 182 -6.08 -18.00 -4.36
CA SER A 182 -6.71 -19.22 -3.86
C SER A 182 -6.70 -19.16 -2.33
N ALA A 183 -7.83 -19.40 -1.70
CA ALA A 183 -7.93 -19.48 -0.24
C ALA A 183 -7.00 -20.58 0.34
N SER A 184 -6.50 -21.46 -0.49
CA SER A 184 -5.60 -22.58 -0.19
C SER A 184 -4.22 -22.39 -0.81
N LEU A 185 -3.64 -21.19 -0.78
CA LEU A 185 -2.24 -21.07 -1.14
C LEU A 185 -1.41 -21.90 -0.15
N SER A 186 -0.95 -23.05 -0.64
CA SER A 186 0.06 -23.84 0.06
C SER A 186 1.25 -22.92 0.36
N LYS A 187 1.66 -22.88 1.62
CA LYS A 187 2.88 -22.16 2.02
C LYS A 187 4.16 -22.88 1.56
N THR A 188 4.00 -24.01 0.89
CA THR A 188 5.09 -24.85 0.39
C THR A 188 5.05 -24.87 -1.13
N VAL A 189 6.16 -24.56 -1.76
CA VAL A 189 6.32 -24.47 -3.22
C VAL A 189 7.53 -25.31 -3.64
N ALA A 190 7.34 -26.17 -4.62
CA ALA A 190 8.44 -26.84 -5.33
C ALA A 190 8.69 -26.12 -6.66
N VAL A 191 9.94 -25.75 -6.91
CA VAL A 191 10.40 -25.16 -8.18
C VAL A 191 11.27 -26.19 -8.88
N ILE A 192 10.90 -26.59 -10.08
CA ILE A 192 11.67 -27.53 -10.90
C ILE A 192 12.53 -26.72 -11.86
N GLY A 193 13.85 -26.92 -11.77
CA GLY A 193 14.87 -26.18 -12.48
C GLY A 193 15.43 -25.00 -11.67
N SER A 194 16.74 -24.94 -11.55
CA SER A 194 17.49 -23.89 -10.83
C SER A 194 18.16 -22.87 -11.75
N GLY A 195 17.81 -22.86 -13.05
CA GLY A 195 18.23 -21.82 -13.97
C GLY A 195 17.69 -20.44 -13.57
N LEU A 196 17.99 -19.39 -14.34
CA LEU A 196 17.60 -18.02 -14.01
C LEU A 196 16.12 -17.89 -13.66
N ALA A 197 15.22 -18.44 -14.46
CA ALA A 197 13.77 -18.37 -14.22
C ALA A 197 13.37 -19.05 -12.91
N GLY A 198 13.89 -20.27 -12.65
CA GLY A 198 13.61 -21.00 -11.43
C GLY A 198 14.18 -20.32 -10.18
N ALA A 199 15.41 -19.79 -10.26
CA ALA A 199 16.03 -19.05 -9.17
C ALA A 199 15.24 -17.79 -8.82
N PHE A 200 14.80 -17.02 -9.82
CA PHE A 200 13.94 -15.83 -9.60
C PHE A 200 12.56 -16.20 -9.05
N ALA A 201 11.93 -17.27 -9.54
CA ALA A 201 10.67 -17.77 -9.02
C ALA A 201 10.79 -18.19 -7.55
N ALA A 202 11.81 -18.99 -7.22
CA ALA A 202 12.10 -19.43 -5.87
C ALA A 202 12.33 -18.24 -4.92
N HIS A 203 13.13 -17.26 -5.35
CA HIS A 203 13.36 -16.03 -4.61
C HIS A 203 12.04 -15.25 -4.38
N ALA A 204 11.21 -15.12 -5.42
CA ALA A 204 9.94 -14.40 -5.33
C ALA A 204 8.96 -15.06 -4.36
N PHE A 205 8.84 -16.39 -4.37
CA PHE A 205 7.99 -17.14 -3.44
C PHE A 205 8.51 -17.06 -2.01
N ARG A 206 9.84 -17.20 -1.82
CA ARG A 206 10.46 -17.09 -0.50
C ARG A 206 10.25 -15.72 0.12
N ARG A 207 10.34 -14.64 -0.67
CA ARG A 207 10.04 -13.27 -0.21
C ARG A 207 8.58 -13.07 0.20
N ARG A 208 7.68 -13.93 -0.25
CA ARG A 208 6.26 -13.96 0.13
C ARG A 208 5.96 -14.90 1.30
N GLY A 209 6.99 -15.41 1.96
CA GLY A 209 6.85 -16.25 3.15
C GLY A 209 6.55 -17.72 2.85
N CYS A 210 6.72 -18.16 1.59
CA CYS A 210 6.58 -19.58 1.25
C CYS A 210 7.85 -20.37 1.63
N ALA A 211 7.67 -21.59 2.10
CA ALA A 211 8.74 -22.58 2.14
C ALA A 211 8.99 -23.08 0.71
N VAL A 212 10.21 -22.90 0.19
CA VAL A 212 10.54 -23.22 -1.20
C VAL A 212 11.58 -24.32 -1.25
N THR A 213 11.28 -25.36 -2.00
CA THR A 213 12.22 -26.42 -2.38
C THR A 213 12.55 -26.28 -3.87
N VAL A 214 13.82 -26.16 -4.21
CA VAL A 214 14.27 -26.17 -5.61
C VAL A 214 14.81 -27.56 -5.94
N ILE A 215 14.35 -28.11 -7.05
CA ILE A 215 14.75 -29.44 -7.56
C ILE A 215 15.40 -29.22 -8.90
N ASP A 216 16.65 -29.65 -9.02
CA ASP A 216 17.41 -29.59 -10.28
C ASP A 216 18.19 -30.90 -10.49
N ARG A 217 18.53 -31.19 -11.73
CA ARG A 217 19.42 -32.30 -12.07
C ARG A 217 20.88 -32.00 -11.73
N ASN A 218 21.25 -30.72 -11.71
CA ASN A 218 22.60 -30.25 -11.38
C ASN A 218 22.68 -29.85 -9.90
N PRO A 219 23.80 -30.10 -9.21
CA PRO A 219 23.98 -29.73 -7.81
C PRO A 219 24.11 -28.22 -7.61
N ASP A 220 24.53 -27.48 -8.61
CA ASP A 220 24.79 -26.04 -8.53
C ASP A 220 23.62 -25.22 -9.08
N ILE A 221 23.27 -24.16 -8.35
CA ILE A 221 22.22 -23.23 -8.76
C ILE A 221 22.70 -22.40 -9.94
N ALA A 222 21.87 -22.29 -10.98
CA ALA A 222 22.12 -21.51 -12.19
C ALA A 222 23.35 -21.98 -12.99
N ALA A 223 23.79 -23.24 -12.85
CA ALA A 223 24.99 -23.78 -13.49
C ALA A 223 25.02 -23.65 -15.03
N GLU A 224 23.84 -23.62 -15.67
CA GLU A 224 23.71 -23.50 -17.13
C GLU A 224 23.40 -22.06 -17.60
N ALA A 225 23.36 -21.07 -16.69
CA ALA A 225 23.00 -19.68 -17.04
C ALA A 225 24.16 -18.89 -17.66
N SER A 226 25.33 -19.49 -17.82
CA SER A 226 26.55 -18.85 -18.30
C SER A 226 26.99 -19.36 -19.69
N ALA A 227 26.14 -20.05 -20.41
CA ALA A 227 26.45 -20.52 -21.76
C ALA A 227 25.93 -19.56 -22.83
#